data_f6b868066d362a3490f8ae6cbdbad089
#
_entry.id   f6b868066d362a3490f8ae6cbdbad089
#
_cell.length_a   1.000
_cell.length_b   1.000
_cell.length_c   1.000
_cell.angle_alpha   90.00
_cell.angle_beta   90.00
_cell.angle_gamma   90.00
#
_symmetry.space_group_name_H-M   'P 1'
#
loop_
_entity.id
_entity.type
_entity.pdbx_description
1 polymer ?
#
loop_
_entity_poly.entity_id
_entity_poly.type
_entity_poly.pdbx_seq_one_letter_code
_entity_poly.pdbx_strand_id
1 'polypeptide(L)'
;MMHSHQTAPTQFVEANGIRFAYRRFGKAGGVPLVFNQHYLGTMDYWDPAVTDGLARGREVILFDNAGVSSSSGEVPTTFERMAANAIAFIKALGLKQVDVFGFSIGGLVVQEITLQAPDLVRRMIVDGAGPRGGQGMELIAQATERLFGAHPQDPPEGVWLAVKFSPSAAGQAAGREYLKRTHLRREGRDPEVNDKVSPAQVEAIRNWGVQQDGSDDYLKTIKQPTLIVNGSNDVDIPTVNSFIMQQNMPNAQLIIYPDSNHGAHHMYPELFVEHATLFLNA
;
A
#
# COMPACT_ATOMS: atom_id res chain seq x y z
N MET A 1 -18.54 17.71 -12.09
CA MET A 1 -17.57 17.95 -10.98
C MET A 1 -16.63 16.76 -10.91
N MET A 2 -15.35 16.98 -10.66
CA MET A 2 -14.40 15.88 -10.40
C MET A 2 -14.72 15.28 -9.02
N HIS A 3 -14.81 13.96 -8.94
CA HIS A 3 -14.92 13.27 -7.65
C HIS A 3 -13.63 13.40 -6.86
N SER A 4 -13.72 13.35 -5.55
CA SER A 4 -12.63 13.27 -4.58
C SER A 4 -12.63 11.90 -3.90
N HIS A 5 -11.65 11.64 -3.04
CA HIS A 5 -11.63 10.45 -2.20
C HIS A 5 -12.98 10.23 -1.46
N GLN A 6 -13.57 11.31 -0.94
CA GLN A 6 -14.81 11.25 -0.16
C GLN A 6 -16.06 11.04 -1.01
N THR A 7 -16.05 11.53 -2.27
CA THR A 7 -17.26 11.58 -3.11
C THR A 7 -17.26 10.58 -4.26
N ALA A 8 -16.14 9.91 -4.52
CA ALA A 8 -16.05 8.91 -5.57
C ALA A 8 -16.98 7.72 -5.25
N PRO A 9 -17.90 7.35 -6.16
CA PRO A 9 -18.77 6.21 -5.94
C PRO A 9 -17.98 4.91 -5.96
N THR A 10 -18.35 3.96 -5.09
CA THR A 10 -17.85 2.59 -5.17
C THR A 10 -18.45 1.92 -6.40
N GLN A 11 -17.59 1.39 -7.24
CA GLN A 11 -17.89 0.66 -8.47
C GLN A 11 -17.39 -0.77 -8.34
N PHE A 12 -17.81 -1.63 -9.25
CA PHE A 12 -17.42 -3.04 -9.24
C PHE A 12 -16.99 -3.49 -10.63
N VAL A 13 -16.02 -4.39 -10.67
CA VAL A 13 -15.59 -5.07 -11.89
C VAL A 13 -15.31 -6.54 -11.60
N GLU A 14 -15.68 -7.40 -12.54
CA GLU A 14 -15.42 -8.84 -12.44
C GLU A 14 -14.10 -9.20 -13.12
N ALA A 15 -13.26 -9.94 -12.41
CA ALA A 15 -12.02 -10.49 -12.95
C ALA A 15 -11.71 -11.85 -12.30
N ASN A 16 -11.47 -12.88 -13.09
CA ASN A 16 -11.13 -14.22 -12.63
C ASN A 16 -12.10 -14.80 -11.56
N GLY A 17 -13.41 -14.51 -11.70
CA GLY A 17 -14.44 -14.96 -10.77
C GLY A 17 -14.49 -14.16 -9.46
N ILE A 18 -13.76 -13.07 -9.36
CA ILE A 18 -13.76 -12.15 -8.22
C ILE A 18 -14.42 -10.84 -8.65
N ARG A 19 -15.37 -10.38 -7.86
CA ARG A 19 -15.99 -9.06 -8.00
C ARG A 19 -15.22 -8.07 -7.14
N PHE A 20 -14.40 -7.24 -7.76
CA PHE A 20 -13.59 -6.22 -7.08
C PHE A 20 -14.37 -4.93 -6.88
N ALA A 21 -14.36 -4.41 -5.65
CA ALA A 21 -14.82 -3.07 -5.34
C ALA A 21 -13.69 -2.07 -5.57
N TYR A 22 -13.97 -0.95 -6.22
CA TYR A 22 -12.99 0.09 -6.49
C TYR A 22 -13.62 1.48 -6.56
N ARG A 23 -12.78 2.50 -6.39
CA ARG A 23 -13.12 3.92 -6.61
C ARG A 23 -12.08 4.51 -7.53
N ARG A 24 -12.55 5.36 -8.47
CA ARG A 24 -11.63 6.09 -9.36
C ARG A 24 -12.04 7.56 -9.41
N PHE A 25 -11.05 8.44 -9.35
CA PHE A 25 -11.25 9.89 -9.31
C PHE A 25 -9.98 10.62 -9.73
N GLY A 26 -10.05 11.95 -9.83
CA GLY A 26 -8.94 12.79 -10.23
C GLY A 26 -8.89 13.07 -11.74
N LYS A 27 -7.76 13.59 -12.20
CA LYS A 27 -7.57 14.07 -13.58
C LYS A 27 -7.36 12.90 -14.54
N ALA A 28 -8.31 12.67 -15.42
CA ALA A 28 -8.23 11.66 -16.47
C ALA A 28 -7.25 12.07 -17.59
N GLY A 29 -6.85 11.10 -18.42
CA GLY A 29 -6.10 11.31 -19.68
C GLY A 29 -4.59 11.07 -19.62
N GLY A 30 -4.10 10.48 -18.54
CA GLY A 30 -2.71 10.02 -18.40
C GLY A 30 -2.64 8.58 -17.90
N VAL A 31 -1.44 8.13 -17.52
CA VAL A 31 -1.26 6.83 -16.86
C VAL A 31 -1.86 6.92 -15.44
N PRO A 32 -2.87 6.09 -15.12
CA PRO A 32 -3.49 6.12 -13.80
C PRO A 32 -2.57 5.53 -12.72
N LEU A 33 -2.77 5.98 -11.47
CA LEU A 33 -2.07 5.46 -10.30
C LEU A 33 -3.00 4.52 -9.53
N VAL A 34 -2.61 3.24 -9.42
CA VAL A 34 -3.35 2.20 -8.69
C VAL A 34 -2.73 2.00 -7.32
N PHE A 35 -3.53 2.09 -6.28
CA PHE A 35 -3.10 1.99 -4.89
C PHE A 35 -3.31 0.57 -4.36
N ASN A 36 -2.30 0.03 -3.68
CA ASN A 36 -2.31 -1.27 -3.01
C ASN A 36 -2.16 -1.08 -1.50
N GLN A 37 -3.17 -1.54 -0.77
CA GLN A 37 -3.40 -1.20 0.64
C GLN A 37 -2.54 -2.01 1.61
N HIS A 38 -2.39 -1.47 2.83
CA HIS A 38 -1.71 -2.09 3.96
C HIS A 38 -2.53 -3.23 4.61
N TYR A 39 -1.97 -3.86 5.63
CA TYR A 39 -2.62 -4.91 6.43
C TYR A 39 -3.97 -4.44 6.98
N LEU A 40 -5.02 -5.25 6.79
CA LEU A 40 -6.43 -4.96 7.13
C LEU A 40 -7.01 -3.70 6.46
N GLY A 41 -6.27 -3.05 5.58
CA GLY A 41 -6.71 -1.80 4.98
C GLY A 41 -7.79 -1.97 3.92
N THR A 42 -8.81 -1.11 3.96
CA THR A 42 -9.81 -0.91 2.92
C THR A 42 -9.54 0.40 2.18
N MET A 43 -10.30 0.72 1.14
CA MET A 43 -10.13 2.00 0.43
C MET A 43 -10.26 3.22 1.34
N ASP A 44 -11.02 3.14 2.43
CA ASP A 44 -11.24 4.24 3.38
C ASP A 44 -10.07 4.50 4.35
N TYR A 45 -9.08 3.61 4.42
CA TYR A 45 -7.88 3.83 5.23
C TYR A 45 -6.78 4.63 4.52
N TRP A 46 -6.92 4.89 3.22
CA TRP A 46 -6.03 5.82 2.54
C TRP A 46 -6.29 7.26 3.00
N ASP A 47 -5.22 8.01 3.24
CA ASP A 47 -5.33 9.42 3.62
C ASP A 47 -5.85 10.27 2.45
N PRO A 48 -7.01 10.94 2.60
CA PRO A 48 -7.50 11.86 1.56
C PRO A 48 -6.51 12.97 1.20
N ALA A 49 -5.66 13.42 2.14
CA ALA A 49 -4.63 14.41 1.83
C ALA A 49 -3.63 13.90 0.79
N VAL A 50 -3.31 12.60 0.82
CA VAL A 50 -2.42 11.96 -0.16
C VAL A 50 -3.16 11.67 -1.47
N THR A 51 -4.29 10.99 -1.39
CA THR A 51 -5.02 10.52 -2.59
C THR A 51 -5.59 11.69 -3.41
N ASP A 52 -6.22 12.69 -2.76
CA ASP A 52 -6.73 13.88 -3.42
C ASP A 52 -5.57 14.78 -3.89
N GLY A 53 -4.46 14.81 -3.14
CA GLY A 53 -3.25 15.52 -3.53
C GLY A 53 -2.72 15.02 -4.87
N LEU A 54 -2.55 13.72 -5.03
CA LEU A 54 -2.08 13.07 -6.26
C LEU A 54 -3.13 13.14 -7.38
N ALA A 55 -4.43 13.08 -7.03
CA ALA A 55 -5.53 13.15 -7.97
C ALA A 55 -5.64 14.49 -8.72
N ARG A 56 -5.01 15.56 -8.24
CA ARG A 56 -4.94 16.85 -8.95
C ARG A 56 -4.24 16.73 -10.31
N GLY A 57 -3.26 15.83 -10.42
CA GLY A 57 -2.43 15.66 -11.61
C GLY A 57 -2.72 14.41 -12.44
N ARG A 58 -3.43 13.43 -11.89
CA ARG A 58 -3.65 12.11 -12.51
C ARG A 58 -4.93 11.44 -12.04
N GLU A 59 -5.32 10.38 -12.72
CA GLU A 59 -6.36 9.51 -12.23
C GLU A 59 -5.81 8.59 -11.12
N VAL A 60 -6.52 8.53 -10.00
CA VAL A 60 -6.26 7.65 -8.86
C VAL A 60 -7.30 6.55 -8.84
N ILE A 61 -6.86 5.31 -8.63
CA ILE A 61 -7.70 4.13 -8.50
C ILE A 61 -7.37 3.46 -7.17
N LEU A 62 -8.35 3.42 -6.28
CA LEU A 62 -8.32 2.65 -5.03
C LEU A 62 -9.14 1.40 -5.24
N PHE A 63 -8.75 0.27 -4.65
CA PHE A 63 -9.54 -0.95 -4.68
C PHE A 63 -9.35 -1.78 -3.41
N ASP A 64 -10.34 -2.58 -3.08
CA ASP A 64 -10.23 -3.59 -2.04
C ASP A 64 -9.67 -4.88 -2.67
N ASN A 65 -8.65 -5.46 -2.05
CA ASN A 65 -8.09 -6.73 -2.47
C ASN A 65 -9.13 -7.87 -2.42
N ALA A 66 -8.88 -8.96 -3.12
CA ALA A 66 -9.76 -10.14 -3.09
C ALA A 66 -10.03 -10.60 -1.66
N GLY A 67 -11.31 -10.82 -1.32
CA GLY A 67 -11.77 -11.25 -0.01
C GLY A 67 -11.74 -10.16 1.08
N VAL A 68 -11.36 -8.92 0.74
CA VAL A 68 -11.30 -7.79 1.67
C VAL A 68 -12.53 -6.91 1.46
N SER A 69 -13.20 -6.56 2.56
CA SER A 69 -14.29 -5.60 2.60
C SER A 69 -15.38 -5.86 1.55
N SER A 70 -15.56 -4.98 0.57
CA SER A 70 -16.59 -5.08 -0.47
C SER A 70 -16.22 -5.95 -1.66
N SER A 71 -14.97 -6.42 -1.75
CA SER A 71 -14.55 -7.36 -2.78
C SER A 71 -14.87 -8.79 -2.41
N SER A 72 -15.34 -9.57 -3.40
CA SER A 72 -15.63 -11.00 -3.21
C SER A 72 -14.37 -11.86 -3.27
N GLY A 73 -14.55 -13.17 -3.12
CA GLY A 73 -13.47 -14.15 -3.17
C GLY A 73 -12.86 -14.43 -1.80
N GLU A 74 -11.68 -15.03 -1.82
CA GLU A 74 -10.92 -15.35 -0.61
C GLU A 74 -9.62 -14.54 -0.59
N VAL A 75 -9.16 -14.18 0.60
CA VAL A 75 -7.86 -13.50 0.78
C VAL A 75 -6.75 -14.50 0.51
N PRO A 76 -5.86 -14.24 -0.44
CA PRO A 76 -4.71 -15.12 -0.68
C PRO A 76 -3.71 -15.10 0.47
N THR A 77 -3.04 -16.23 0.68
CA THR A 77 -1.99 -16.40 1.70
C THR A 77 -0.58 -16.16 1.15
N THR A 78 -0.46 -15.59 -0.06
CA THR A 78 0.82 -15.20 -0.66
C THR A 78 0.68 -13.88 -1.43
N PHE A 79 1.74 -13.09 -1.45
CA PHE A 79 1.75 -11.81 -2.18
C PHE A 79 1.77 -12.01 -3.70
N GLU A 80 2.36 -13.09 -4.17
CA GLU A 80 2.31 -13.50 -5.58
C GLU A 80 0.86 -13.67 -6.06
N ARG A 81 0.02 -14.30 -5.25
CA ARG A 81 -1.39 -14.49 -5.60
C ARG A 81 -2.19 -13.20 -5.46
N MET A 82 -1.90 -12.36 -4.46
CA MET A 82 -2.50 -11.03 -4.33
C MET A 82 -2.17 -10.18 -5.56
N ALA A 83 -0.92 -10.21 -6.02
CA ALA A 83 -0.48 -9.51 -7.23
C ALA A 83 -1.17 -10.03 -8.49
N ALA A 84 -1.31 -11.35 -8.65
CA ALA A 84 -2.04 -11.93 -9.78
C ALA A 84 -3.50 -11.46 -9.82
N ASN A 85 -4.15 -11.34 -8.66
CA ASN A 85 -5.50 -10.80 -8.55
C ASN A 85 -5.55 -9.29 -8.89
N ALA A 86 -4.60 -8.50 -8.42
CA ALA A 86 -4.49 -7.08 -8.73
C ALA A 86 -4.24 -6.85 -10.25
N ILE A 87 -3.39 -7.66 -10.87
CA ILE A 87 -3.15 -7.63 -12.33
C ILE A 87 -4.45 -7.95 -13.09
N ALA A 88 -5.21 -8.95 -12.66
CA ALA A 88 -6.48 -9.30 -13.27
C ALA A 88 -7.49 -8.14 -13.15
N PHE A 89 -7.59 -7.52 -11.97
CA PHE A 89 -8.39 -6.32 -11.73
C PHE A 89 -8.01 -5.17 -12.68
N ILE A 90 -6.72 -4.81 -12.75
CA ILE A 90 -6.21 -3.73 -13.60
C ILE A 90 -6.56 -4.00 -15.08
N LYS A 91 -6.35 -5.23 -15.55
CA LYS A 91 -6.68 -5.64 -16.92
C LYS A 91 -8.18 -5.61 -17.21
N ALA A 92 -9.02 -5.98 -16.23
CA ALA A 92 -10.48 -5.93 -16.37
C ALA A 92 -11.02 -4.49 -16.49
N LEU A 93 -10.29 -3.50 -15.94
CA LEU A 93 -10.58 -2.07 -16.17
C LEU A 93 -10.17 -1.59 -17.59
N GLY A 94 -9.60 -2.46 -18.43
CA GLY A 94 -9.11 -2.12 -19.76
C GLY A 94 -7.80 -1.34 -19.78
N LEU A 95 -7.11 -1.25 -18.64
CA LEU A 95 -5.85 -0.51 -18.51
C LEU A 95 -4.69 -1.33 -19.06
N LYS A 96 -3.89 -0.72 -19.94
CA LYS A 96 -2.73 -1.35 -20.56
C LYS A 96 -1.42 -0.99 -19.86
N GLN A 97 -1.40 0.15 -19.19
CA GLN A 97 -0.25 0.63 -18.43
C GLN A 97 -0.75 1.46 -17.24
N VAL A 98 -0.11 1.25 -16.08
CA VAL A 98 -0.42 1.95 -14.81
C VAL A 98 0.87 2.33 -14.10
N ASP A 99 0.79 3.32 -13.22
CA ASP A 99 1.70 3.45 -12.09
C ASP A 99 1.10 2.71 -10.90
N VAL A 100 1.94 2.16 -10.04
CA VAL A 100 1.47 1.47 -8.83
C VAL A 100 2.08 2.11 -7.58
N PHE A 101 1.26 2.25 -6.55
CA PHE A 101 1.69 2.66 -5.22
C PHE A 101 1.27 1.59 -4.22
N GLY A 102 2.21 1.07 -3.45
CA GLY A 102 1.98 0.11 -2.39
C GLY A 102 2.52 0.58 -1.06
N PHE A 103 1.67 0.50 -0.02
CA PHE A 103 2.06 0.80 1.35
C PHE A 103 2.05 -0.49 2.20
N SER A 104 3.11 -0.70 3.00
CA SER A 104 3.24 -1.87 3.87
C SER A 104 3.15 -3.17 3.06
N ILE A 105 2.25 -4.11 3.38
CA ILE A 105 2.03 -5.31 2.55
C ILE A 105 1.67 -4.95 1.10
N GLY A 106 1.03 -3.81 0.85
CA GLY A 106 0.81 -3.31 -0.50
C GLY A 106 2.11 -3.03 -1.25
N GLY A 107 3.17 -2.62 -0.53
CA GLY A 107 4.51 -2.46 -1.07
C GLY A 107 5.17 -3.79 -1.47
N LEU A 108 4.80 -4.90 -0.80
CA LEU A 108 5.21 -6.26 -1.18
C LEU A 108 4.44 -6.71 -2.44
N VAL A 109 3.13 -6.41 -2.48
CA VAL A 109 2.26 -6.73 -3.63
C VAL A 109 2.71 -6.01 -4.90
N VAL A 110 3.09 -4.72 -4.85
CA VAL A 110 3.49 -3.99 -6.08
C VAL A 110 4.84 -4.46 -6.63
N GLN A 111 5.74 -4.97 -5.78
CA GLN A 111 6.94 -5.65 -6.25
C GLN A 111 6.56 -6.88 -7.09
N GLU A 112 5.63 -7.70 -6.59
CA GLU A 112 5.11 -8.88 -7.30
C GLU A 112 4.33 -8.52 -8.57
N ILE A 113 3.51 -7.47 -8.57
CA ILE A 113 2.84 -6.98 -9.78
C ILE A 113 3.87 -6.64 -10.85
N THR A 114 4.94 -5.96 -10.46
CA THR A 114 6.00 -5.52 -11.38
C THR A 114 6.79 -6.70 -11.94
N LEU A 115 7.05 -7.73 -11.14
CA LEU A 115 7.71 -8.95 -11.56
C LEU A 115 6.85 -9.78 -12.55
N GLN A 116 5.54 -9.94 -12.22
CA GLN A 116 4.64 -10.78 -13.02
C GLN A 116 4.14 -10.10 -14.30
N ALA A 117 4.06 -8.77 -14.30
CA ALA A 117 3.55 -7.99 -15.42
C ALA A 117 4.39 -6.71 -15.66
N PRO A 118 5.68 -6.86 -16.02
CA PRO A 118 6.60 -5.72 -16.14
C PRO A 118 6.13 -4.68 -17.17
N ASP A 119 5.48 -5.09 -18.26
CA ASP A 119 4.97 -4.17 -19.28
C ASP A 119 3.74 -3.38 -18.83
N LEU A 120 3.03 -3.86 -17.80
CA LEU A 120 1.87 -3.19 -17.23
C LEU A 120 2.27 -2.02 -16.34
N VAL A 121 3.44 -2.10 -15.65
CA VAL A 121 3.89 -1.12 -14.68
C VAL A 121 4.87 -0.14 -15.33
N ARG A 122 4.49 1.14 -15.39
CA ARG A 122 5.37 2.21 -15.85
C ARG A 122 6.33 2.67 -14.76
N ARG A 123 5.81 2.94 -13.55
CA ARG A 123 6.55 3.39 -12.37
C ARG A 123 5.97 2.74 -11.12
N MET A 124 6.80 2.53 -10.11
CA MET A 124 6.41 1.93 -8.84
C MET A 124 6.79 2.84 -7.67
N ILE A 125 5.87 3.03 -6.73
CA ILE A 125 6.15 3.63 -5.42
C ILE A 125 5.97 2.54 -4.37
N VAL A 126 6.99 2.34 -3.54
CA VAL A 126 7.03 1.38 -2.43
C VAL A 126 7.25 2.15 -1.14
N ASP A 127 6.28 2.11 -0.24
CA ASP A 127 6.36 2.82 1.03
C ASP A 127 6.23 1.85 2.21
N GLY A 128 7.12 1.96 3.19
CA GLY A 128 7.09 1.16 4.40
C GLY A 128 7.12 -0.35 4.12
N ALA A 129 8.01 -0.81 3.23
CA ALA A 129 8.09 -2.21 2.83
C ALA A 129 9.54 -2.71 2.78
N GLY A 130 9.71 -4.01 2.60
CA GLY A 130 11.00 -4.67 2.52
C GLY A 130 11.07 -5.73 1.41
N PRO A 131 12.26 -6.25 1.09
CA PRO A 131 12.43 -7.34 0.15
C PRO A 131 12.04 -8.68 0.78
N ARG A 132 11.90 -9.72 -0.03
CA ARG A 132 11.75 -11.11 0.44
C ARG A 132 12.93 -11.47 1.32
N GLY A 133 12.65 -12.02 2.51
CA GLY A 133 13.67 -12.42 3.47
C GLY A 133 14.58 -11.28 3.94
N GLY A 134 14.14 -10.03 3.84
CA GLY A 134 14.89 -8.87 4.29
C GLY A 134 15.18 -8.88 5.79
N GLN A 135 16.00 -7.98 6.26
CA GLN A 135 16.46 -7.92 7.65
C GLN A 135 15.27 -7.72 8.61
N GLY A 136 15.05 -8.67 9.52
CA GLY A 136 13.96 -8.65 10.50
C GLY A 136 12.59 -8.99 9.95
N MET A 137 12.47 -9.27 8.65
CA MET A 137 11.19 -9.60 8.01
C MET A 137 10.59 -10.92 8.56
N GLU A 138 11.40 -11.84 9.03
CA GLU A 138 10.99 -13.11 9.65
C GLU A 138 10.21 -12.91 10.96
N LEU A 139 10.34 -11.75 11.59
CA LEU A 139 9.69 -11.41 12.86
C LEU A 139 8.34 -10.68 12.67
N ILE A 140 8.08 -10.14 11.48
CA ILE A 140 6.93 -9.26 11.23
C ILE A 140 5.61 -9.99 11.47
N ALA A 141 5.45 -11.22 10.99
CA ALA A 141 4.23 -11.99 11.19
C ALA A 141 3.88 -12.14 12.69
N GLN A 142 4.86 -12.50 13.52
CA GLN A 142 4.65 -12.63 14.97
C GLN A 142 4.37 -11.28 15.63
N ALA A 143 5.03 -10.21 15.20
CA ALA A 143 4.79 -8.86 15.69
C ALA A 143 3.36 -8.41 15.34
N THR A 144 2.91 -8.65 14.12
CA THR A 144 1.55 -8.35 13.64
C THR A 144 0.50 -9.10 14.47
N GLU A 145 0.68 -10.42 14.67
CA GLU A 145 -0.23 -11.22 15.51
C GLU A 145 -0.32 -10.67 16.95
N ARG A 146 0.80 -10.25 17.53
CA ARG A 146 0.83 -9.68 18.89
C ARG A 146 0.14 -8.31 18.97
N LEU A 147 0.31 -7.45 17.96
CA LEU A 147 -0.24 -6.09 17.95
C LEU A 147 -1.72 -6.06 17.63
N PHE A 148 -2.16 -6.89 16.69
CA PHE A 148 -3.51 -6.85 16.13
C PHE A 148 -4.38 -8.05 16.53
N GLY A 149 -3.79 -9.11 17.08
CA GLY A 149 -4.48 -10.39 17.33
C GLY A 149 -5.65 -10.32 18.31
N ALA A 150 -5.66 -9.35 19.23
CA ALA A 150 -6.79 -9.15 20.15
C ALA A 150 -8.03 -8.52 19.48
N HIS A 151 -7.80 -7.70 18.42
CA HIS A 151 -8.83 -6.98 17.68
C HIS A 151 -8.51 -6.96 16.18
N PRO A 152 -8.51 -8.13 15.51
CA PRO A 152 -8.01 -8.22 14.13
C PRO A 152 -8.93 -7.54 13.10
N GLN A 153 -10.18 -7.25 13.45
CA GLN A 153 -11.16 -6.64 12.54
C GLN A 153 -11.20 -5.11 12.69
N ASP A 154 -11.06 -4.62 13.91
CA ASP A 154 -11.07 -3.19 14.25
C ASP A 154 -10.01 -2.92 15.34
N PRO A 155 -8.73 -2.81 14.96
CA PRO A 155 -7.67 -2.48 15.92
C PRO A 155 -7.91 -1.11 16.54
N PRO A 156 -7.74 -0.94 17.87
CA PRO A 156 -7.88 0.34 18.53
C PRO A 156 -7.04 1.44 17.84
N GLU A 157 -7.57 2.65 17.74
CA GLU A 157 -6.86 3.81 17.15
C GLU A 157 -5.44 3.97 17.70
N GLY A 158 -5.24 3.68 19.00
CA GLY A 158 -3.93 3.73 19.64
C GLY A 158 -2.88 2.80 19.04
N VAL A 159 -3.29 1.63 18.50
CA VAL A 159 -2.40 0.71 17.78
C VAL A 159 -1.94 1.34 16.47
N TRP A 160 -2.88 1.88 15.70
CA TRP A 160 -2.56 2.57 14.45
C TRP A 160 -1.66 3.79 14.66
N LEU A 161 -1.92 4.57 15.71
CA LEU A 161 -1.07 5.72 16.07
C LEU A 161 0.35 5.27 16.45
N ALA A 162 0.48 4.21 17.24
CA ALA A 162 1.79 3.72 17.68
C ALA A 162 2.62 3.12 16.53
N VAL A 163 1.99 2.44 15.59
CA VAL A 163 2.67 1.83 14.44
C VAL A 163 3.03 2.88 13.38
N LYS A 164 2.07 3.71 12.98
CA LYS A 164 2.23 4.61 11.83
C LYS A 164 2.99 5.90 12.16
N PHE A 165 2.90 6.40 13.39
CA PHE A 165 3.42 7.72 13.77
C PHE A 165 4.44 7.64 14.88
N SER A 166 5.42 8.53 14.86
CA SER A 166 6.41 8.63 15.93
C SER A 166 5.76 8.98 17.27
N PRO A 167 6.40 8.64 18.41
CA PRO A 167 5.89 8.99 19.75
C PRO A 167 6.05 10.48 20.07
N SER A 168 6.67 11.28 19.20
CA SER A 168 6.80 12.72 19.39
C SER A 168 5.45 13.43 19.42
N ALA A 169 5.40 14.61 20.03
CA ALA A 169 4.19 15.42 20.05
C ALA A 169 3.69 15.75 18.63
N ALA A 170 4.63 16.01 17.70
CA ALA A 170 4.32 16.27 16.29
C ALA A 170 3.76 15.02 15.59
N GLY A 171 4.39 13.85 15.79
CA GLY A 171 3.92 12.58 15.22
C GLY A 171 2.53 12.22 15.70
N GLN A 172 2.29 12.32 17.00
CA GLN A 172 0.96 12.02 17.57
C GLN A 172 -0.11 13.04 17.13
N ALA A 173 0.25 14.30 16.91
CA ALA A 173 -0.67 15.30 16.36
C ALA A 173 -1.02 14.99 14.90
N ALA A 174 -0.02 14.69 14.06
CA ALA A 174 -0.22 14.27 12.67
C ALA A 174 -1.10 13.02 12.57
N GLY A 175 -0.89 12.04 13.47
CA GLY A 175 -1.70 10.83 13.54
C GLY A 175 -3.17 11.11 13.82
N ARG A 176 -3.47 11.97 14.78
CA ARG A 176 -4.86 12.37 15.05
C ARG A 176 -5.51 13.10 13.87
N GLU A 177 -4.75 13.93 13.14
CA GLU A 177 -5.27 14.57 11.94
C GLU A 177 -5.50 13.56 10.79
N TYR A 178 -4.61 12.59 10.62
CA TYR A 178 -4.82 11.47 9.71
C TYR A 178 -6.14 10.73 10.02
N LEU A 179 -6.35 10.31 11.27
CA LEU A 179 -7.57 9.62 11.68
C LEU A 179 -8.84 10.45 11.38
N LYS A 180 -8.81 11.75 11.66
CA LYS A 180 -9.93 12.64 11.30
C LYS A 180 -10.20 12.62 9.79
N ARG A 181 -9.15 12.69 8.96
CA ARG A 181 -9.31 12.70 7.50
C ARG A 181 -9.87 11.39 6.96
N THR A 182 -9.46 10.24 7.47
CA THR A 182 -9.98 8.93 7.04
C THR A 182 -11.44 8.71 7.42
N HIS A 183 -11.99 9.47 8.39
CA HIS A 183 -13.39 9.44 8.78
C HIS A 183 -14.28 10.51 8.10
N LEU A 184 -13.74 11.29 7.17
CA LEU A 184 -14.51 12.33 6.48
C LEU A 184 -15.57 11.77 5.53
N ARG A 185 -15.33 10.60 4.92
CA ARG A 185 -16.34 9.91 4.12
C ARG A 185 -17.43 9.36 5.04
N ARG A 186 -18.67 9.82 4.88
CA ARG A 186 -19.81 9.43 5.70
C ARG A 186 -20.71 8.41 5.03
N GLU A 187 -20.91 8.54 3.72
CA GLU A 187 -21.79 7.68 2.94
C GLU A 187 -21.00 6.72 2.08
N GLY A 188 -21.49 5.48 1.96
CA GLY A 188 -20.86 4.44 1.16
C GLY A 188 -19.44 4.12 1.61
N ARG A 189 -19.18 4.15 2.93
CA ARG A 189 -17.94 3.62 3.50
C ARG A 189 -17.83 2.14 3.24
N ASP A 190 -16.60 1.68 3.18
CA ASP A 190 -16.34 0.26 3.09
C ASP A 190 -16.78 -0.44 4.37
N PRO A 191 -17.40 -1.62 4.29
CA PRO A 191 -17.64 -2.46 5.46
C PRO A 191 -16.32 -2.91 6.09
N GLU A 192 -16.39 -3.19 7.39
CA GLU A 192 -15.26 -3.77 8.13
C GLU A 192 -14.79 -5.07 7.48
N VAL A 193 -13.51 -5.38 7.67
CA VAL A 193 -12.94 -6.65 7.20
C VAL A 193 -13.47 -7.81 8.05
N ASN A 194 -13.63 -9.00 7.45
CA ASN A 194 -14.04 -10.19 8.17
C ASN A 194 -12.85 -10.89 8.86
N ASP A 195 -13.15 -11.89 9.67
CA ASP A 195 -12.20 -12.64 10.49
C ASP A 195 -11.18 -13.49 9.70
N LYS A 196 -11.40 -13.69 8.40
CA LYS A 196 -10.49 -14.44 7.53
C LYS A 196 -9.33 -13.60 6.99
N VAL A 197 -9.49 -12.27 6.97
CA VAL A 197 -8.50 -11.36 6.36
C VAL A 197 -7.17 -11.40 7.13
N SER A 198 -7.22 -11.20 8.44
CA SER A 198 -6.03 -11.17 9.28
C SER A 198 -5.18 -12.47 9.18
N PRO A 199 -5.72 -13.66 9.39
CA PRO A 199 -4.92 -14.89 9.31
C PRO A 199 -4.27 -15.10 7.94
N ALA A 200 -5.00 -14.83 6.86
CA ALA A 200 -4.48 -15.00 5.50
C ALA A 200 -3.34 -14.02 5.20
N GLN A 201 -3.49 -12.75 5.59
CA GLN A 201 -2.44 -11.74 5.39
C GLN A 201 -1.21 -12.01 6.28
N VAL A 202 -1.39 -12.46 7.52
CA VAL A 202 -0.29 -12.88 8.40
C VAL A 202 0.48 -14.06 7.80
N GLU A 203 -0.21 -15.03 7.22
CA GLU A 203 0.45 -16.14 6.53
C GLU A 203 1.25 -15.67 5.32
N ALA A 204 0.71 -14.74 4.54
CA ALA A 204 1.46 -14.12 3.43
C ALA A 204 2.71 -13.38 3.92
N ILE A 205 2.62 -12.62 5.02
CA ILE A 205 3.76 -11.94 5.65
C ILE A 205 4.81 -12.97 6.11
N ARG A 206 4.38 -14.06 6.74
CA ARG A 206 5.27 -15.15 7.19
C ARG A 206 6.04 -15.77 6.03
N ASN A 207 5.34 -16.08 4.94
CA ASN A 207 5.95 -16.64 3.73
C ASN A 207 6.97 -15.67 3.09
N TRP A 208 6.67 -14.36 3.06
CA TRP A 208 7.59 -13.34 2.54
C TRP A 208 8.84 -13.16 3.40
N GLY A 209 8.70 -13.29 4.71
CA GLY A 209 9.78 -13.12 5.68
C GLY A 209 10.79 -14.26 5.73
N VAL A 210 10.55 -15.38 5.04
CA VAL A 210 11.47 -16.53 5.07
C VAL A 210 12.82 -16.12 4.49
N GLN A 211 13.85 -16.21 5.31
CA GLN A 211 15.22 -15.93 4.89
C GLN A 211 15.82 -17.11 4.13
N GLN A 212 16.32 -16.84 2.93
CA GLN A 212 17.04 -17.79 2.08
C GLN A 212 18.17 -17.06 1.37
N ASP A 213 19.25 -17.76 1.06
CA ASP A 213 20.34 -17.19 0.27
C ASP A 213 19.81 -16.71 -1.07
N GLY A 214 20.12 -15.46 -1.43
CA GLY A 214 19.67 -14.85 -2.69
C GLY A 214 18.17 -14.52 -2.73
N SER A 215 17.46 -14.52 -1.60
CA SER A 215 16.03 -14.18 -1.54
C SER A 215 15.71 -12.79 -2.11
N ASP A 216 16.66 -11.86 -2.11
CA ASP A 216 16.55 -10.50 -2.61
C ASP A 216 17.10 -10.31 -4.05
N ASP A 217 17.66 -11.37 -4.68
CA ASP A 217 18.23 -11.28 -6.04
C ASP A 217 17.22 -10.84 -7.10
N TYR A 218 15.93 -11.10 -6.89
CA TYR A 218 14.85 -10.66 -7.79
C TYR A 218 14.79 -9.13 -7.94
N LEU A 219 15.24 -8.37 -6.94
CA LEU A 219 15.27 -6.90 -6.98
C LEU A 219 16.05 -6.39 -8.19
N LYS A 220 17.13 -7.07 -8.57
CA LYS A 220 17.96 -6.76 -9.74
C LYS A 220 17.20 -6.88 -11.07
N THR A 221 16.08 -7.61 -11.08
CA THR A 221 15.24 -7.80 -12.26
C THR A 221 14.17 -6.74 -12.44
N ILE A 222 13.83 -6.00 -11.38
CA ILE A 222 12.88 -4.88 -11.42
C ILE A 222 13.57 -3.69 -12.10
N LYS A 223 13.20 -3.41 -13.36
CA LYS A 223 13.80 -2.35 -14.18
C LYS A 223 12.97 -1.05 -14.18
N GLN A 224 11.76 -1.09 -13.71
CA GLN A 224 10.89 0.09 -13.63
C GLN A 224 11.50 1.13 -12.71
N PRO A 225 11.42 2.42 -13.07
CA PRO A 225 11.73 3.48 -12.12
C PRO A 225 10.93 3.28 -10.83
N THR A 226 11.61 3.27 -9.70
CA THR A 226 11.03 3.00 -8.39
C THR A 226 11.34 4.12 -7.42
N LEU A 227 10.32 4.63 -6.73
CA LEU A 227 10.47 5.50 -5.58
C LEU A 227 10.22 4.67 -4.30
N ILE A 228 11.25 4.53 -3.49
CA ILE A 228 11.18 3.89 -2.18
C ILE A 228 11.04 4.98 -1.14
N VAL A 229 10.08 4.83 -0.23
CA VAL A 229 9.78 5.78 0.83
C VAL A 229 9.70 5.04 2.16
N ASN A 230 10.23 5.64 3.22
CA ASN A 230 10.01 5.10 4.58
C ASN A 230 10.20 6.19 5.65
N GLY A 231 9.77 5.89 6.87
CA GLY A 231 10.11 6.66 8.07
C GLY A 231 11.52 6.34 8.57
N SER A 232 12.15 7.30 9.24
CA SER A 232 13.50 7.13 9.82
C SER A 232 13.55 6.10 10.95
N ASN A 233 12.39 5.74 11.51
CA ASN A 233 12.27 4.81 12.64
C ASN A 233 11.04 3.92 12.46
N ASP A 234 10.95 3.23 11.32
CA ASP A 234 9.87 2.29 11.07
C ASP A 234 9.95 1.14 12.08
N VAL A 235 8.93 1.04 12.94
CA VAL A 235 8.84 0.06 14.03
C VAL A 235 8.18 -1.25 13.59
N ASP A 236 7.62 -1.28 12.40
CA ASP A 236 6.96 -2.47 11.81
C ASP A 236 7.90 -3.15 10.81
N ILE A 237 8.25 -2.47 9.73
CA ILE A 237 9.22 -2.99 8.75
C ILE A 237 10.52 -2.17 8.85
N PRO A 238 11.62 -2.77 9.37
CA PRO A 238 12.84 -2.02 9.65
C PRO A 238 13.33 -1.18 8.47
N THR A 239 13.56 0.12 8.70
CA THR A 239 13.94 1.12 7.68
C THR A 239 15.14 0.70 6.82
N VAL A 240 16.06 -0.12 7.36
CA VAL A 240 17.21 -0.65 6.62
C VAL A 240 16.82 -1.42 5.37
N ASN A 241 15.64 -2.05 5.35
CA ASN A 241 15.13 -2.77 4.18
C ASN A 241 14.90 -1.85 2.97
N SER A 242 14.52 -0.60 3.22
CA SER A 242 14.38 0.40 2.16
C SER A 242 15.73 0.72 1.50
N PHE A 243 16.81 0.78 2.30
CA PHE A 243 18.17 0.94 1.77
C PHE A 243 18.62 -0.30 1.00
N ILE A 244 18.35 -1.51 1.52
CA ILE A 244 18.66 -2.78 0.82
C ILE A 244 17.97 -2.81 -0.55
N MET A 245 16.68 -2.48 -0.62
CA MET A 245 15.95 -2.43 -1.89
C MET A 245 16.58 -1.40 -2.84
N GLN A 246 16.91 -0.19 -2.37
CA GLN A 246 17.50 0.85 -3.20
C GLN A 246 18.86 0.43 -3.77
N GLN A 247 19.70 -0.26 -3.00
CA GLN A 247 21.02 -0.73 -3.47
C GLN A 247 20.91 -1.85 -4.52
N ASN A 248 19.85 -2.63 -4.49
CA ASN A 248 19.68 -3.80 -5.37
C ASN A 248 18.75 -3.56 -6.56
N MET A 249 17.89 -2.54 -6.54
CA MET A 249 17.06 -2.14 -7.67
C MET A 249 17.80 -1.13 -8.56
N PRO A 250 18.00 -1.38 -9.86
CA PRO A 250 18.87 -0.55 -10.71
C PRO A 250 18.37 0.89 -10.92
N ASN A 251 17.06 1.14 -10.81
CA ASN A 251 16.44 2.44 -11.08
C ASN A 251 15.66 2.96 -9.85
N ALA A 252 16.14 2.71 -8.64
CA ALA A 252 15.47 3.12 -7.42
C ALA A 252 16.02 4.43 -6.83
N GLN A 253 15.11 5.29 -6.42
CA GLN A 253 15.35 6.46 -5.58
C GLN A 253 14.84 6.18 -4.17
N LEU A 254 15.51 6.69 -3.14
CA LEU A 254 15.13 6.50 -1.73
C LEU A 254 14.90 7.83 -1.05
N ILE A 255 13.78 7.93 -0.34
CA ILE A 255 13.48 9.07 0.55
C ILE A 255 13.16 8.54 1.94
N ILE A 256 13.88 9.02 2.94
CA ILE A 256 13.62 8.73 4.36
C ILE A 256 13.12 10.01 5.03
N TYR A 257 11.92 9.95 5.59
CA TYR A 257 11.34 11.08 6.33
C TYR A 257 11.78 11.05 7.79
N PRO A 258 12.22 12.20 8.36
CA PRO A 258 12.65 12.28 9.74
C PRO A 258 11.47 12.12 10.72
N ASP A 259 11.74 11.76 11.97
CA ASP A 259 10.74 11.65 13.04
C ASP A 259 9.44 10.94 12.61
N SER A 260 9.60 9.84 11.88
CA SER A 260 8.47 9.10 11.32
C SER A 260 8.66 7.59 11.49
N ASN A 261 7.56 6.92 11.82
CA ASN A 261 7.45 5.47 11.89
C ASN A 261 6.98 4.91 10.53
N HIS A 262 6.22 3.82 10.55
CA HIS A 262 5.73 3.09 9.38
C HIS A 262 4.84 3.92 8.43
N GLY A 263 4.19 4.97 8.91
CA GLY A 263 3.27 5.81 8.13
C GLY A 263 3.89 7.12 7.62
N ALA A 264 5.06 7.08 6.99
CA ALA A 264 5.77 8.29 6.56
C ALA A 264 4.94 9.23 5.67
N HIS A 265 4.22 8.69 4.69
CA HIS A 265 3.32 9.46 3.81
C HIS A 265 2.08 10.03 4.53
N HIS A 266 1.70 9.46 5.67
CA HIS A 266 0.65 10.02 6.54
C HIS A 266 1.17 11.09 7.47
N MET A 267 2.45 10.97 7.89
CA MET A 267 3.12 11.98 8.73
C MET A 267 3.40 13.27 7.94
N TYR A 268 3.77 13.14 6.67
CA TYR A 268 4.15 14.25 5.79
C TYR A 268 3.37 14.24 4.47
N PRO A 269 2.02 14.31 4.49
CA PRO A 269 1.22 14.04 3.30
C PRO A 269 1.47 15.02 2.16
N GLU A 270 1.63 16.32 2.44
CA GLU A 270 1.89 17.34 1.42
C GLU A 270 3.26 17.13 0.77
N LEU A 271 4.30 16.94 1.57
CA LEU A 271 5.66 16.72 1.09
C LEU A 271 5.77 15.40 0.31
N PHE A 272 5.11 14.34 0.77
CA PHE A 272 5.03 13.09 0.03
C PHE A 272 4.36 13.28 -1.34
N VAL A 273 3.25 14.02 -1.40
CA VAL A 273 2.56 14.32 -2.66
C VAL A 273 3.47 15.07 -3.63
N GLU A 274 4.28 16.03 -3.15
CA GLU A 274 5.26 16.76 -3.97
C GLU A 274 6.32 15.81 -4.55
N HIS A 275 6.96 14.99 -3.71
CA HIS A 275 7.98 14.03 -4.12
C HIS A 275 7.42 12.97 -5.10
N ALA A 276 6.27 12.39 -4.77
CA ALA A 276 5.61 11.41 -5.61
C ALA A 276 5.18 12.02 -6.96
N THR A 277 4.68 13.26 -6.97
CA THR A 277 4.31 13.96 -8.19
C THR A 277 5.52 14.23 -9.08
N LEU A 278 6.63 14.69 -8.50
CA LEU A 278 7.88 14.88 -9.22
C LEU A 278 8.36 13.58 -9.87
N PHE A 279 8.40 12.51 -9.09
CA PHE A 279 8.80 11.18 -9.56
C PHE A 279 7.90 10.64 -10.67
N LEU A 280 6.58 10.72 -10.50
CA LEU A 280 5.59 10.18 -11.43
C LEU A 280 5.52 10.97 -12.75
N ASN A 281 6.00 12.22 -12.78
CA ASN A 281 6.01 13.09 -13.97
C ASN A 281 7.37 13.12 -14.70
N ALA A 282 8.42 12.57 -14.10
CA ALA A 282 9.76 12.51 -14.70
C ALA A 282 9.83 11.49 -15.91
#